data_be3cc87db68d918210ee6111acc34960
#
_entry.id   be3cc87db68d918210ee6111acc34960
#
_cell.length_a   1.000
_cell.length_b   1.000
_cell.length_c   1.000
_cell.angle_alpha   90.00
_cell.angle_beta   90.00
_cell.angle_gamma   90.00
#
_symmetry.space_group_name_H-M   'P 1'
#
loop_
_entity.id
_entity.type
_entity.pdbx_description
1 polymer ?
#
loop_
_entity_poly.entity_id
_entity_poly.type
_entity_poly.pdbx_seq_one_letter_code
_entity_poly.pdbx_strand_id
1 'polypeptide(L)'
;MLEGLYYIPHIAISFVVLGCAVRILRGGRRLAPAAGMVLFSFAAALGGPRQLFILNIPLTVAAALLCWLDAPPADTLRQKLANAWRTPGGALLVPTVAADAAALAGYLVNAKVLAEKYHFQDQGYVAFTGLNLDRLQWFVNALLASFGWQEGKVFSLAALFNLAAAALILFCFVFSVWLVRGKARYPLGHRLVGAFFLAGAVCFALLYGLTNSGHSDRYLLPLAILFVPLLEIMLADCTPLHRPDARGLTALMAAILLLRAGTDYRAAAVAANPNQGAAQFLVQNGYRDGYASFWDGNVMTELTDGTLNVWTLTPNSVPELRPWLQVTSHLQTPPQGKIFFVISKWEAYGERQPTTQALADAMPEDALIYEDETVKIYGFASDEAMRQACGFAAFP
;
A
#
# COMPACT_ATOMS: atom_id res chain seq x y z
N MET A 1 -1.01 5.09 -11.69
CA MET A 1 -0.94 3.70 -12.20
C MET A 1 0.20 2.88 -11.59
N LEU A 2 1.43 3.42 -11.51
CA LEU A 2 2.60 2.74 -10.92
C LEU A 2 2.45 2.39 -9.42
N GLU A 3 1.73 3.19 -8.64
CA GLU A 3 1.49 2.91 -7.22
C GLU A 3 0.76 1.58 -6.97
N GLY A 4 -0.16 1.18 -7.88
CA GLY A 4 -0.84 -0.10 -7.80
C GLY A 4 0.07 -1.29 -8.05
N LEU A 5 1.05 -1.17 -8.94
CA LEU A 5 1.97 -2.26 -9.29
C LEU A 5 2.81 -2.73 -8.09
N TYR A 6 3.19 -1.80 -7.20
CA TYR A 6 3.96 -2.12 -6.00
C TYR A 6 3.19 -3.03 -5.02
N TYR A 7 1.86 -2.93 -4.99
CA TYR A 7 1.01 -3.74 -4.09
C TYR A 7 0.52 -5.05 -4.70
N ILE A 8 0.55 -5.20 -6.04
CA ILE A 8 0.10 -6.42 -6.72
C ILE A 8 0.84 -7.68 -6.23
N PRO A 9 2.17 -7.71 -6.07
CA PRO A 9 2.85 -8.87 -5.52
C PRO A 9 2.37 -9.23 -4.11
N HIS A 10 2.15 -8.24 -3.23
CA HIS A 10 1.64 -8.47 -1.88
C HIS A 10 0.23 -9.05 -1.88
N ILE A 11 -0.64 -8.56 -2.76
CA ILE A 11 -2.00 -9.08 -2.96
C ILE A 11 -1.93 -10.51 -3.48
N ALA A 12 -1.15 -10.77 -4.53
CA ALA A 12 -1.00 -12.09 -5.13
C ALA A 12 -0.49 -13.13 -4.10
N ILE A 13 0.54 -12.78 -3.35
CA ILE A 13 1.08 -13.63 -2.28
C ILE A 13 0.02 -13.88 -1.20
N SER A 14 -0.74 -12.86 -0.81
CA SER A 14 -1.82 -13.01 0.17
C SER A 14 -2.87 -14.01 -0.29
N PHE A 15 -3.27 -13.99 -1.56
CA PHE A 15 -4.20 -14.98 -2.12
C PHE A 15 -3.60 -16.39 -2.18
N VAL A 16 -2.32 -16.52 -2.55
CA VAL A 16 -1.63 -17.82 -2.57
C VAL A 16 -1.58 -18.42 -1.16
N VAL A 17 -1.18 -17.65 -0.16
CA VAL A 17 -1.07 -18.10 1.23
C VAL A 17 -2.44 -18.41 1.81
N LEU A 18 -3.46 -17.58 1.55
CA LEU A 18 -4.84 -17.82 1.97
C LEU A 18 -5.39 -19.10 1.28
N GLY A 19 -5.10 -19.31 0.00
CA GLY A 19 -5.43 -20.52 -0.73
C GLY A 19 -4.77 -21.78 -0.14
N CYS A 20 -3.50 -21.69 0.27
CA CYS A 20 -2.81 -22.76 1.01
C CYS A 20 -3.49 -23.07 2.35
N ALA A 21 -3.86 -22.03 3.11
CA ALA A 21 -4.57 -22.17 4.37
C ALA A 21 -5.94 -22.86 4.18
N VAL A 22 -6.72 -22.45 3.21
CA VAL A 22 -8.00 -23.10 2.84
C VAL A 22 -7.78 -24.56 2.46
N ARG A 23 -6.71 -24.85 1.72
CA ARG A 23 -6.39 -26.24 1.31
C ARG A 23 -6.01 -27.12 2.51
N ILE A 24 -5.31 -26.58 3.51
CA ILE A 24 -5.03 -27.28 4.77
C ILE A 24 -6.36 -27.64 5.48
N LEU A 25 -7.30 -26.70 5.54
CA LEU A 25 -8.60 -26.89 6.18
C LEU A 25 -9.52 -27.90 5.47
N ARG A 26 -9.38 -28.03 4.15
CA ARG A 26 -10.12 -29.05 3.37
C ARG A 26 -9.62 -30.49 3.60
N GLY A 27 -8.49 -30.64 4.26
CA GLY A 27 -7.88 -31.95 4.50
C GLY A 27 -6.96 -32.42 3.37
N GLY A 28 -6.35 -33.59 3.51
CA GLY A 28 -5.40 -34.16 2.56
C GLY A 28 -3.93 -33.88 2.93
N ARG A 29 -3.05 -33.82 1.93
CA ARG A 29 -1.61 -33.58 2.12
C ARG A 29 -1.36 -32.15 2.61
N ARG A 30 -0.99 -31.98 3.89
CA ARG A 30 -0.82 -30.66 4.52
C ARG A 30 0.57 -30.06 4.34
N LEU A 31 1.59 -30.89 4.10
CA LEU A 31 2.99 -30.43 4.05
C LEU A 31 3.25 -29.45 2.92
N ALA A 32 2.81 -29.74 1.69
CA ALA A 32 3.06 -28.84 0.55
C ALA A 32 2.40 -27.46 0.72
N PRO A 33 1.10 -27.33 1.09
CA PRO A 33 0.52 -26.02 1.32
C PRO A 33 1.13 -25.32 2.55
N ALA A 34 1.52 -26.02 3.61
CA ALA A 34 2.21 -25.43 4.77
C ALA A 34 3.60 -24.89 4.37
N ALA A 35 4.37 -25.66 3.58
CA ALA A 35 5.65 -25.21 3.02
C ALA A 35 5.47 -24.00 2.11
N GLY A 36 4.40 -23.97 1.30
CA GLY A 36 4.03 -22.80 0.49
C GLY A 36 3.77 -21.56 1.35
N MET A 37 3.00 -21.69 2.43
CA MET A 37 2.76 -20.56 3.35
C MET A 37 4.08 -20.01 3.91
N VAL A 38 4.97 -20.88 4.40
CA VAL A 38 6.26 -20.49 4.97
C VAL A 38 7.15 -19.80 3.92
N LEU A 39 7.28 -20.41 2.73
CA LEU A 39 8.15 -19.90 1.67
C LEU A 39 7.69 -18.52 1.16
N PHE A 40 6.38 -18.40 0.84
CA PHE A 40 5.85 -17.14 0.33
C PHE A 40 5.81 -16.04 1.38
N SER A 41 5.58 -16.37 2.66
CA SER A 41 5.67 -15.39 3.75
C SER A 41 7.09 -14.90 3.96
N PHE A 42 8.10 -15.78 3.92
CA PHE A 42 9.51 -15.40 3.97
C PHE A 42 9.89 -14.48 2.80
N ALA A 43 9.59 -14.91 1.57
CA ALA A 43 9.94 -14.17 0.36
C ALA A 43 9.29 -12.78 0.32
N ALA A 44 8.02 -12.67 0.71
CA ALA A 44 7.33 -11.39 0.75
C ALA A 44 7.90 -10.44 1.81
N ALA A 45 8.34 -10.97 2.94
CA ALA A 45 8.91 -10.18 4.02
C ALA A 45 10.36 -9.72 3.76
N LEU A 46 11.05 -10.27 2.74
CA LEU A 46 12.28 -9.67 2.19
C LEU A 46 12.05 -8.26 1.63
N GLY A 47 10.83 -7.88 1.29
CA GLY A 47 10.44 -6.52 0.90
C GLY A 47 10.08 -5.61 2.10
N GLY A 48 10.29 -6.05 3.34
CA GLY A 48 10.00 -5.29 4.55
C GLY A 48 8.87 -5.87 5.42
N PRO A 49 8.53 -5.22 6.57
CA PRO A 49 7.61 -5.79 7.57
C PRO A 49 6.14 -5.76 7.15
N ARG A 50 5.80 -5.11 6.05
CA ARG A 50 4.42 -4.86 5.62
C ARG A 50 3.58 -6.14 5.54
N GLN A 51 4.17 -7.22 5.04
CA GLN A 51 3.48 -8.49 4.88
C GLN A 51 3.01 -9.11 6.20
N LEU A 52 3.71 -8.85 7.29
CA LEU A 52 3.29 -9.28 8.63
C LEU A 52 1.91 -8.72 8.99
N PHE A 53 1.68 -7.43 8.72
CA PHE A 53 0.43 -6.74 9.06
C PHE A 53 -0.70 -6.97 8.05
N ILE A 54 -0.37 -7.16 6.78
CA ILE A 54 -1.35 -7.38 5.71
C ILE A 54 -1.89 -8.82 5.73
N LEU A 55 -1.04 -9.79 5.99
CA LEU A 55 -1.36 -11.21 5.81
C LEU A 55 -1.14 -12.04 7.06
N ASN A 56 0.08 -12.06 7.58
CA ASN A 56 0.52 -13.09 8.51
C ASN A 56 -0.21 -12.99 9.85
N ILE A 57 -0.14 -11.86 10.54
CA ILE A 57 -0.84 -11.63 11.81
C ILE A 57 -2.36 -11.78 11.65
N PRO A 58 -3.03 -11.14 10.65
CA PRO A 58 -4.45 -11.34 10.42
C PRO A 58 -4.85 -12.81 10.19
N LEU A 59 -4.04 -13.58 9.48
CA LEU A 59 -4.33 -14.98 9.20
C LEU A 59 -4.21 -15.85 10.47
N THR A 60 -3.20 -15.59 11.28
CA THR A 60 -3.03 -16.28 12.58
C THR A 60 -4.15 -15.92 13.55
N VAL A 61 -4.55 -14.64 13.61
CA VAL A 61 -5.71 -14.21 14.42
C VAL A 61 -7.00 -14.86 13.93
N ALA A 62 -7.22 -14.91 12.61
CA ALA A 62 -8.39 -15.58 12.03
C ALA A 62 -8.43 -17.09 12.36
N ALA A 63 -7.29 -17.77 12.23
CA ALA A 63 -7.17 -19.18 12.59
C ALA A 63 -7.45 -19.41 14.09
N ALA A 64 -6.89 -18.57 14.96
CA ALA A 64 -7.11 -18.62 16.40
C ALA A 64 -8.59 -18.36 16.76
N LEU A 65 -9.21 -17.37 16.12
CA LEU A 65 -10.64 -17.07 16.30
C LEU A 65 -11.53 -18.27 15.95
N LEU A 66 -11.30 -18.89 14.79
CA LEU A 66 -12.07 -20.05 14.36
C LEU A 66 -11.81 -21.26 15.27
N CYS A 67 -10.56 -21.45 15.67
CA CYS A 67 -10.15 -22.48 16.63
C CYS A 67 -10.94 -22.33 17.94
N TRP A 68 -11.04 -21.14 18.47
CA TRP A 68 -11.78 -20.80 19.69
C TRP A 68 -13.30 -20.97 19.55
N LEU A 69 -13.88 -20.49 18.45
CA LEU A 69 -15.33 -20.57 18.20
C LEU A 69 -15.79 -22.01 17.94
N ASP A 70 -14.91 -22.85 17.38
CA ASP A 70 -15.25 -24.25 17.06
C ASP A 70 -14.94 -25.21 18.20
N ALA A 71 -14.24 -24.73 19.23
CA ALA A 71 -13.96 -25.54 20.42
C ALA A 71 -15.28 -25.94 21.13
N PRO A 72 -15.41 -27.22 21.49
CA PRO A 72 -16.51 -27.67 22.39
C PRO A 72 -16.56 -26.86 23.67
N PRO A 73 -17.73 -26.69 24.27
CA PRO A 73 -17.86 -26.12 25.62
C PRO A 73 -16.97 -26.85 26.61
N ALA A 74 -16.44 -26.13 27.59
CA ALA A 74 -15.59 -26.70 28.63
C ALA A 74 -15.76 -25.90 29.93
N ASP A 75 -15.63 -26.59 31.07
CA ASP A 75 -15.80 -25.98 32.39
C ASP A 75 -14.62 -25.09 32.80
N THR A 76 -13.45 -25.34 32.21
CA THR A 76 -12.23 -24.56 32.49
C THR A 76 -11.60 -24.01 31.22
N LEU A 77 -10.92 -22.86 31.36
CA LEU A 77 -10.16 -22.24 30.27
C LEU A 77 -9.12 -23.22 29.69
N ARG A 78 -8.42 -23.98 30.55
CA ARG A 78 -7.43 -24.97 30.13
C ARG A 78 -8.03 -26.08 29.25
N GLN A 79 -9.20 -26.60 29.65
CA GLN A 79 -9.92 -27.59 28.84
C GLN A 79 -10.38 -26.98 27.50
N LYS A 80 -10.90 -25.74 27.52
CA LYS A 80 -11.33 -25.06 26.32
C LYS A 80 -10.17 -24.85 25.35
N LEU A 81 -9.00 -24.44 25.81
CA LEU A 81 -7.79 -24.32 24.99
C LEU A 81 -7.35 -25.66 24.41
N ALA A 82 -7.36 -26.73 25.22
CA ALA A 82 -7.03 -28.08 24.77
C ALA A 82 -8.02 -28.58 23.69
N ASN A 83 -9.32 -28.29 23.86
CA ASN A 83 -10.35 -28.62 22.90
C ASN A 83 -10.19 -27.81 21.61
N ALA A 84 -9.90 -26.51 21.73
CA ALA A 84 -9.65 -25.61 20.62
C ALA A 84 -8.50 -26.12 19.74
N TRP A 85 -7.41 -26.53 20.33
CA TRP A 85 -6.24 -27.07 19.63
C TRP A 85 -6.54 -28.31 18.77
N ARG A 86 -7.55 -29.11 19.18
CA ARG A 86 -7.97 -30.33 18.46
C ARG A 86 -8.94 -30.05 17.31
N THR A 87 -9.39 -28.80 17.12
CA THR A 87 -10.25 -28.43 16.01
C THR A 87 -9.47 -28.37 14.69
N PRO A 88 -10.13 -28.42 13.54
CA PRO A 88 -9.46 -28.15 12.26
C PRO A 88 -8.80 -26.77 12.17
N GLY A 89 -9.39 -25.76 12.85
CA GLY A 89 -8.76 -24.44 13.00
C GLY A 89 -7.44 -24.52 13.77
N GLY A 90 -7.35 -25.36 14.82
CA GLY A 90 -6.12 -25.62 15.56
C GLY A 90 -5.01 -26.24 14.71
N ALA A 91 -5.38 -27.10 13.76
CA ALA A 91 -4.42 -27.66 12.81
C ALA A 91 -3.83 -26.62 11.84
N LEU A 92 -4.50 -25.47 11.65
CA LEU A 92 -4.00 -24.36 10.84
C LEU A 92 -3.06 -23.45 11.66
N LEU A 93 -3.17 -23.38 12.98
CA LEU A 93 -2.35 -22.50 13.82
C LEU A 93 -0.85 -22.78 13.69
N VAL A 94 -0.43 -24.06 13.63
CA VAL A 94 0.98 -24.40 13.50
C VAL A 94 1.59 -23.84 12.21
N PRO A 95 1.01 -24.07 11.01
CA PRO A 95 1.55 -23.50 9.78
C PRO A 95 1.43 -21.98 9.72
N THR A 96 0.41 -21.33 10.34
CA THR A 96 0.35 -19.86 10.37
C THR A 96 1.44 -19.28 11.26
N VAL A 97 1.66 -19.81 12.45
CA VAL A 97 2.76 -19.38 13.34
C VAL A 97 4.13 -19.64 12.69
N ALA A 98 4.30 -20.74 11.97
CA ALA A 98 5.51 -21.01 11.23
C ALA A 98 5.71 -20.00 10.08
N ALA A 99 4.64 -19.58 9.40
CA ALA A 99 4.66 -18.54 8.38
C ALA A 99 4.98 -17.16 8.98
N ASP A 100 4.46 -16.84 10.18
CA ASP A 100 4.79 -15.62 10.92
C ASP A 100 6.28 -15.58 11.28
N ALA A 101 6.81 -16.69 11.80
CA ALA A 101 8.23 -16.81 12.10
C ALA A 101 9.11 -16.69 10.85
N ALA A 102 8.69 -17.27 9.74
CA ALA A 102 9.38 -17.15 8.46
C ALA A 102 9.34 -15.72 7.91
N ALA A 103 8.20 -15.03 8.02
CA ALA A 103 8.07 -13.63 7.65
C ALA A 103 8.97 -12.74 8.52
N LEU A 104 9.02 -12.98 9.83
CA LEU A 104 9.94 -12.27 10.71
C LEU A 104 11.40 -12.52 10.32
N ALA A 105 11.77 -13.77 10.00
CA ALA A 105 13.11 -14.10 9.52
C ALA A 105 13.44 -13.40 8.19
N GLY A 106 12.51 -13.35 7.22
CA GLY A 106 12.65 -12.62 5.97
C GLY A 106 12.87 -11.12 6.21
N TYR A 107 12.10 -10.52 7.10
CA TYR A 107 12.28 -9.13 7.51
C TYR A 107 13.65 -8.89 8.17
N LEU A 108 14.11 -9.79 9.04
CA LEU A 108 15.44 -9.68 9.65
C LEU A 108 16.56 -9.78 8.60
N VAL A 109 16.42 -10.64 7.61
CA VAL A 109 17.34 -10.69 6.46
C VAL A 109 17.32 -9.37 5.69
N ASN A 110 16.13 -8.80 5.43
CA ASN A 110 16.04 -7.49 4.81
C ASN A 110 16.77 -6.43 5.65
N ALA A 111 16.47 -6.32 6.93
CA ALA A 111 16.94 -5.24 7.79
C ALA A 111 18.42 -5.36 8.21
N LYS A 112 19.01 -6.57 8.22
CA LYS A 112 20.37 -6.80 8.73
C LYS A 112 21.37 -7.24 7.67
N VAL A 113 20.90 -7.83 6.57
CA VAL A 113 21.78 -8.35 5.52
C VAL A 113 21.64 -7.54 4.24
N LEU A 114 20.40 -7.31 3.78
CA LEU A 114 20.19 -6.60 2.53
C LEU A 114 20.38 -5.09 2.70
N ALA A 115 20.00 -4.52 3.84
CA ALA A 115 20.17 -3.10 4.12
C ALA A 115 21.66 -2.67 4.17
N GLU A 116 22.58 -3.59 4.48
CA GLU A 116 24.02 -3.32 4.44
C GLU A 116 24.57 -3.23 2.99
N LYS A 117 23.89 -3.90 2.05
CA LYS A 117 24.32 -3.92 0.63
C LYS A 117 23.59 -2.90 -0.22
N TYR A 118 22.37 -2.57 0.13
CA TYR A 118 21.46 -1.75 -0.66
C TYR A 118 20.96 -0.59 0.18
N HIS A 119 20.87 0.57 -0.43
CA HIS A 119 20.30 1.76 0.21
C HIS A 119 18.77 1.66 0.21
N PHE A 120 18.21 1.25 1.35
CA PHE A 120 16.78 1.28 1.57
C PHE A 120 16.37 2.64 2.15
N GLN A 121 15.15 3.07 1.81
CA GLN A 121 14.58 4.23 2.48
C GLN A 121 14.39 3.91 3.96
N ASP A 122 15.02 4.68 4.84
CA ASP A 122 14.66 4.67 6.25
C ASP A 122 13.31 5.39 6.41
N GLN A 123 12.27 4.60 6.66
CA GLN A 123 10.91 5.13 6.89
C GLN A 123 10.69 5.52 8.36
N GLY A 124 11.75 5.47 9.16
CA GLY A 124 11.65 5.58 10.61
C GLY A 124 11.00 4.34 11.24
N TYR A 125 11.08 4.27 12.54
CA TYR A 125 10.47 3.18 13.29
C TYR A 125 8.99 3.48 13.52
N VAL A 126 8.12 2.49 13.26
CA VAL A 126 6.74 2.53 13.72
C VAL A 126 6.76 2.43 15.24
N ALA A 127 6.41 3.52 15.90
CA ALA A 127 6.37 3.62 17.37
C ALA A 127 4.93 3.58 17.87
N PHE A 128 4.74 2.99 19.04
CA PHE A 128 3.47 3.04 19.74
C PHE A 128 3.28 4.46 20.34
N THR A 129 2.16 5.09 19.97
CA THR A 129 1.85 6.47 20.41
C THR A 129 0.63 6.57 21.32
N GLY A 130 0.02 5.43 21.67
CA GLY A 130 -1.27 5.37 22.35
C GLY A 130 -2.45 5.61 21.40
N LEU A 131 -3.67 5.50 21.94
CA LEU A 131 -4.89 5.67 21.15
C LEU A 131 -5.05 7.11 20.66
N ASN A 132 -5.14 7.25 19.35
CA ASN A 132 -5.37 8.51 18.67
C ASN A 132 -6.62 8.38 17.77
N LEU A 133 -7.67 9.13 18.11
CA LEU A 133 -8.96 9.08 17.42
C LEU A 133 -8.89 9.69 16.01
N ASP A 134 -8.07 10.73 15.80
CA ASP A 134 -7.91 11.36 14.49
C ASP A 134 -7.29 10.38 13.51
N ARG A 135 -6.31 9.59 13.96
CA ARG A 135 -5.70 8.53 13.16
C ARG A 135 -6.66 7.38 12.88
N LEU A 136 -7.55 7.06 13.82
CA LEU A 136 -8.62 6.10 13.56
C LEU A 136 -9.60 6.62 12.52
N GLN A 137 -9.88 7.92 12.50
CA GLN A 137 -10.66 8.55 11.44
C GLN A 137 -9.94 8.44 10.08
N TRP A 138 -8.62 8.62 10.04
CA TRP A 138 -7.84 8.39 8.81
C TRP A 138 -7.98 6.95 8.29
N PHE A 139 -8.00 5.96 9.19
CA PHE A 139 -8.27 4.57 8.78
C PHE A 139 -9.64 4.44 8.10
N VAL A 140 -10.67 5.03 8.66
CA VAL A 140 -12.02 4.99 8.08
C VAL A 140 -12.05 5.69 6.72
N ASN A 141 -11.45 6.88 6.61
CA ASN A 141 -11.37 7.62 5.35
C ASN A 141 -10.57 6.86 4.29
N ALA A 142 -9.42 6.26 4.65
CA ALA A 142 -8.62 5.44 3.76
C ALA A 142 -9.36 4.18 3.31
N LEU A 143 -10.15 3.56 4.20
CA LEU A 143 -11.00 2.42 3.85
C LEU A 143 -12.09 2.83 2.86
N LEU A 144 -12.77 3.94 3.09
CA LEU A 144 -13.76 4.49 2.17
C LEU A 144 -13.14 4.79 0.80
N ALA A 145 -11.99 5.47 0.78
CA ALA A 145 -11.26 5.82 -0.44
C ALA A 145 -10.82 4.58 -1.23
N SER A 146 -10.36 3.51 -0.54
CA SER A 146 -9.95 2.26 -1.20
C SER A 146 -11.11 1.52 -1.90
N PHE A 147 -12.36 1.82 -1.54
CA PHE A 147 -13.57 1.38 -2.23
C PHE A 147 -14.13 2.41 -3.22
N GLY A 148 -13.42 3.52 -3.46
CA GLY A 148 -13.77 4.52 -4.46
C GLY A 148 -14.63 5.67 -3.94
N TRP A 149 -14.72 5.88 -2.63
CA TRP A 149 -15.39 7.06 -2.05
C TRP A 149 -14.69 8.36 -2.47
N GLN A 150 -15.48 9.37 -2.85
CA GLN A 150 -15.01 10.72 -3.17
C GLN A 150 -15.65 11.75 -2.26
N GLU A 151 -14.85 12.56 -1.60
CA GLU A 151 -15.32 13.62 -0.73
C GLU A 151 -16.00 14.77 -1.52
N GLY A 152 -16.92 15.47 -0.86
CA GLY A 152 -17.53 16.72 -1.36
C GLY A 152 -18.58 16.57 -2.47
N LYS A 153 -18.98 15.36 -2.88
CA LYS A 153 -19.91 15.14 -4.01
C LYS A 153 -21.24 14.55 -3.58
N VAL A 154 -22.04 15.30 -2.79
CA VAL A 154 -23.29 14.82 -2.20
C VAL A 154 -24.44 14.75 -3.22
N PHE A 155 -24.52 15.70 -4.18
CA PHE A 155 -25.58 15.74 -5.19
C PHE A 155 -24.99 15.60 -6.61
N SER A 156 -24.50 14.40 -6.93
CA SER A 156 -23.91 14.12 -8.25
C SER A 156 -23.96 12.61 -8.54
N LEU A 157 -23.60 12.21 -9.77
CA LEU A 157 -23.40 10.80 -10.10
C LEU A 157 -22.36 10.15 -9.17
N ALA A 158 -21.38 10.91 -8.68
CA ALA A 158 -20.42 10.44 -7.69
C ALA A 158 -21.08 10.03 -6.35
N ALA A 159 -22.20 10.61 -5.98
CA ALA A 159 -22.94 10.20 -4.79
C ALA A 159 -23.46 8.75 -4.89
N LEU A 160 -23.85 8.31 -6.08
CA LEU A 160 -24.23 6.90 -6.31
C LEU A 160 -23.03 5.96 -6.11
N PHE A 161 -21.86 6.36 -6.57
CA PHE A 161 -20.64 5.58 -6.34
C PHE A 161 -20.26 5.53 -4.87
N ASN A 162 -20.39 6.65 -4.16
CA ASN A 162 -20.15 6.72 -2.72
C ASN A 162 -21.12 5.81 -1.94
N LEU A 163 -22.40 5.81 -2.31
CA LEU A 163 -23.40 4.92 -1.71
C LEU A 163 -23.06 3.45 -1.99
N ALA A 164 -22.67 3.12 -3.21
CA ALA A 164 -22.23 1.77 -3.58
C ALA A 164 -20.98 1.33 -2.80
N ALA A 165 -19.99 2.21 -2.64
CA ALA A 165 -18.80 1.96 -1.85
C ALA A 165 -19.14 1.67 -0.37
N ALA A 166 -19.96 2.53 0.24
CA ALA A 166 -20.42 2.34 1.62
C ALA A 166 -21.20 1.03 1.79
N ALA A 167 -22.11 0.73 0.86
CA ALA A 167 -22.88 -0.51 0.86
C ALA A 167 -21.98 -1.74 0.73
N LEU A 168 -20.94 -1.68 -0.11
CA LEU A 168 -19.98 -2.78 -0.30
C LEU A 168 -19.14 -3.00 0.96
N ILE A 169 -18.67 -1.93 1.60
CA ILE A 169 -17.95 -2.03 2.87
C ILE A 169 -18.83 -2.68 3.94
N LEU A 170 -20.04 -2.16 4.10
CA LEU A 170 -21.02 -2.72 5.06
C LEU A 170 -21.29 -4.19 4.76
N PHE A 171 -21.47 -4.54 3.49
CA PHE A 171 -21.63 -5.93 3.05
C PHE A 171 -20.43 -6.77 3.49
N CYS A 172 -19.20 -6.34 3.24
CA CYS A 172 -18.00 -7.10 3.62
C CYS A 172 -17.96 -7.39 5.13
N PHE A 173 -18.28 -6.40 5.97
CA PHE A 173 -18.30 -6.57 7.42
C PHE A 173 -19.43 -7.50 7.88
N VAL A 174 -20.67 -7.21 7.48
CA VAL A 174 -21.86 -7.98 7.89
C VAL A 174 -21.77 -9.43 7.41
N PHE A 175 -21.38 -9.63 6.15
CA PHE A 175 -21.27 -10.97 5.58
C PHE A 175 -20.12 -11.76 6.21
N SER A 176 -19.00 -11.12 6.51
CA SER A 176 -17.87 -11.77 7.23
C SER A 176 -18.28 -12.22 8.62
N VAL A 177 -18.99 -11.38 9.38
CA VAL A 177 -19.55 -11.79 10.71
C VAL A 177 -20.52 -12.97 10.55
N TRP A 178 -21.36 -12.93 9.53
CA TRP A 178 -22.33 -14.00 9.26
C TRP A 178 -21.64 -15.32 8.90
N LEU A 179 -20.61 -15.29 8.04
CA LEU A 179 -19.78 -16.45 7.72
C LEU A 179 -19.14 -17.05 8.99
N VAL A 180 -18.49 -16.21 9.79
CA VAL A 180 -17.78 -16.65 11.01
C VAL A 180 -18.71 -17.32 12.00
N ARG A 181 -19.92 -16.77 12.19
CA ARG A 181 -20.93 -17.34 13.09
C ARG A 181 -21.64 -18.57 12.52
N GLY A 182 -21.65 -18.74 11.23
CA GLY A 182 -22.40 -19.78 10.55
C GLY A 182 -21.74 -21.17 10.54
N LYS A 183 -21.28 -21.68 11.71
CA LYS A 183 -20.54 -22.96 11.85
C LYS A 183 -21.26 -24.15 11.20
N ALA A 184 -22.55 -24.27 11.37
CA ALA A 184 -23.33 -25.37 10.82
C ALA A 184 -23.66 -25.23 9.32
N ARG A 185 -23.50 -24.02 8.77
CA ARG A 185 -23.96 -23.67 7.42
C ARG A 185 -22.84 -23.53 6.41
N TYR A 186 -21.67 -23.01 6.85
CA TYR A 186 -20.59 -22.67 5.94
C TYR A 186 -19.37 -23.55 6.18
N PRO A 187 -18.72 -23.99 5.08
CA PRO A 187 -17.43 -24.66 5.15
C PRO A 187 -16.39 -23.81 5.88
N LEU A 188 -15.46 -24.45 6.58
CA LEU A 188 -14.46 -23.76 7.39
C LEU A 188 -13.57 -22.82 6.55
N GLY A 189 -13.31 -23.16 5.27
CA GLY A 189 -12.57 -22.31 4.36
C GLY A 189 -13.27 -20.97 4.08
N HIS A 190 -14.60 -20.97 3.91
CA HIS A 190 -15.38 -19.72 3.74
C HIS A 190 -15.38 -18.89 5.01
N ARG A 191 -15.50 -19.54 6.16
CA ARG A 191 -15.43 -18.88 7.47
C ARG A 191 -14.04 -18.29 7.71
N LEU A 192 -12.98 -18.93 7.22
CA LEU A 192 -11.62 -18.38 7.28
C LEU A 192 -11.49 -17.08 6.48
N VAL A 193 -12.06 -16.99 5.28
CA VAL A 193 -12.05 -15.74 4.48
C VAL A 193 -12.72 -14.61 5.24
N GLY A 194 -13.90 -14.85 5.82
CA GLY A 194 -14.60 -13.85 6.65
C GLY A 194 -13.80 -13.47 7.90
N ALA A 195 -13.25 -14.44 8.61
CA ALA A 195 -12.43 -14.20 9.80
C ALA A 195 -11.15 -13.42 9.45
N PHE A 196 -10.53 -13.73 8.33
CA PHE A 196 -9.33 -13.05 7.83
C PHE A 196 -9.62 -11.58 7.47
N PHE A 197 -10.74 -11.31 6.80
CA PHE A 197 -11.17 -9.93 6.53
C PHE A 197 -11.36 -9.13 7.83
N LEU A 198 -12.11 -9.69 8.81
CA LEU A 198 -12.34 -9.02 10.09
C LEU A 198 -11.05 -8.79 10.88
N ALA A 199 -10.18 -9.81 10.95
CA ALA A 199 -8.90 -9.71 11.61
C ALA A 199 -7.98 -8.67 10.93
N GLY A 200 -7.96 -8.62 9.60
CA GLY A 200 -7.24 -7.61 8.82
C GLY A 200 -7.73 -6.20 9.13
N ALA A 201 -9.05 -5.99 9.11
CA ALA A 201 -9.63 -4.69 9.44
C ALA A 201 -9.26 -4.23 10.87
N VAL A 202 -9.32 -5.14 11.84
CA VAL A 202 -8.90 -4.84 13.23
C VAL A 202 -7.40 -4.55 13.30
N CYS A 203 -6.56 -5.35 12.65
CA CYS A 203 -5.11 -5.11 12.63
C CYS A 203 -4.76 -3.75 12.04
N PHE A 204 -5.40 -3.35 10.94
CA PHE A 204 -5.19 -2.02 10.36
C PHE A 204 -5.71 -0.90 11.25
N ALA A 205 -6.91 -1.06 11.85
CA ALA A 205 -7.44 -0.07 12.78
C ALA A 205 -6.52 0.12 14.00
N LEU A 206 -5.96 -0.96 14.54
CA LEU A 206 -4.98 -0.90 15.63
C LEU A 206 -3.65 -0.27 15.18
N LEU A 207 -3.16 -0.64 13.99
CA LEU A 207 -1.94 -0.05 13.44
C LEU A 207 -2.07 1.47 13.29
N TYR A 208 -3.15 1.94 12.67
CA TYR A 208 -3.39 3.37 12.49
C TYR A 208 -3.69 4.08 13.82
N GLY A 209 -4.56 3.49 14.64
CA GLY A 209 -5.03 4.14 15.88
C GLY A 209 -4.01 4.17 17.01
N LEU A 210 -3.03 3.25 17.02
CA LEU A 210 -2.09 3.09 18.14
C LEU A 210 -0.66 3.46 17.81
N THR A 211 -0.32 3.71 16.54
CA THR A 211 1.08 3.93 16.12
C THR A 211 1.23 5.23 15.31
N ASN A 212 2.47 5.64 15.12
CA ASN A 212 2.84 6.76 14.24
C ASN A 212 2.99 6.35 12.77
N SER A 213 2.50 5.16 12.36
CA SER A 213 2.60 4.73 10.97
C SER A 213 1.98 5.75 10.02
N GLY A 214 2.66 6.02 8.90
CA GLY A 214 2.09 6.83 7.83
C GLY A 214 0.78 6.22 7.33
N HIS A 215 -0.15 7.05 6.90
CA HIS A 215 -1.45 6.63 6.38
C HIS A 215 -1.50 6.83 4.86
N SER A 216 -2.07 5.86 4.17
CA SER A 216 -2.41 5.94 2.75
C SER A 216 -3.49 4.91 2.45
N ASP A 217 -4.45 5.27 1.63
CA ASP A 217 -5.52 4.39 1.15
C ASP A 217 -4.98 3.14 0.44
N ARG A 218 -3.88 3.29 -0.31
CA ARG A 218 -3.19 2.16 -0.98
C ARG A 218 -2.75 1.05 -0.03
N TYR A 219 -2.51 1.34 1.25
CA TYR A 219 -2.14 0.30 2.22
C TYR A 219 -3.30 -0.63 2.53
N LEU A 220 -4.53 -0.19 2.31
CA LEU A 220 -5.74 -0.97 2.53
C LEU A 220 -6.18 -1.79 1.30
N LEU A 221 -5.53 -1.64 0.14
CA LEU A 221 -5.86 -2.41 -1.07
C LEU A 221 -5.89 -3.93 -0.84
N PRO A 222 -4.94 -4.54 -0.09
CA PRO A 222 -4.98 -5.98 0.20
C PRO A 222 -6.20 -6.39 1.03
N LEU A 223 -6.72 -5.51 1.88
CA LEU A 223 -7.94 -5.73 2.63
C LEU A 223 -9.17 -5.51 1.73
N ALA A 224 -9.18 -4.41 0.98
CA ALA A 224 -10.29 -4.06 0.11
C ALA A 224 -10.57 -5.14 -0.93
N ILE A 225 -9.53 -5.69 -1.58
CA ILE A 225 -9.68 -6.71 -2.64
C ILE A 225 -10.34 -8.01 -2.14
N LEU A 226 -10.38 -8.25 -0.82
CA LEU A 226 -11.07 -9.40 -0.24
C LEU A 226 -12.60 -9.35 -0.44
N PHE A 227 -13.15 -8.22 -0.90
CA PHE A 227 -14.55 -8.20 -1.32
C PHE A 227 -14.84 -9.22 -2.44
N VAL A 228 -13.85 -9.50 -3.31
CA VAL A 228 -14.01 -10.43 -4.43
C VAL A 228 -14.31 -11.85 -3.95
N PRO A 229 -13.47 -12.51 -3.12
CA PRO A 229 -13.80 -13.83 -2.61
C PRO A 229 -15.03 -13.84 -1.69
N LEU A 230 -15.30 -12.76 -0.93
CA LEU A 230 -16.53 -12.66 -0.14
C LEU A 230 -17.77 -12.64 -1.04
N LEU A 231 -17.74 -11.89 -2.13
CA LEU A 231 -18.81 -11.84 -3.11
C LEU A 231 -18.98 -13.19 -3.82
N GLU A 232 -17.89 -13.86 -4.21
CA GLU A 232 -17.92 -15.20 -4.81
C GLU A 232 -18.58 -16.22 -3.87
N ILE A 233 -18.20 -16.24 -2.59
CA ILE A 233 -18.81 -17.12 -1.58
C ILE A 233 -20.30 -16.82 -1.44
N MET A 234 -20.69 -15.55 -1.42
CA MET A 234 -22.09 -15.16 -1.35
C MET A 234 -22.86 -15.69 -2.56
N LEU A 235 -22.33 -15.54 -3.76
CA LEU A 235 -23.00 -15.95 -5.00
C LEU A 235 -23.08 -17.47 -5.14
N ALA A 236 -22.06 -18.19 -4.72
CA ALA A 236 -21.98 -19.65 -4.86
C ALA A 236 -22.85 -20.39 -3.82
N ASP A 237 -22.81 -19.97 -2.56
CA ASP A 237 -23.30 -20.77 -1.44
C ASP A 237 -24.53 -20.20 -0.72
N CYS A 238 -24.90 -18.94 -0.99
CA CYS A 238 -26.06 -18.36 -0.32
C CYS A 238 -27.36 -18.68 -1.03
N THR A 239 -28.06 -19.68 -0.51
CA THR A 239 -29.38 -20.12 -0.98
C THR A 239 -30.45 -19.04 -1.09
N PRO A 240 -30.50 -17.96 -0.27
CA PRO A 240 -31.42 -16.86 -0.49
C PRO A 240 -31.15 -16.07 -1.77
N LEU A 241 -29.93 -16.16 -2.30
CA LEU A 241 -29.45 -15.41 -3.48
C LEU A 241 -29.60 -16.18 -4.80
N HIS A 242 -30.16 -17.40 -4.78
CA HIS A 242 -30.74 -17.98 -5.98
C HIS A 242 -32.02 -17.26 -6.43
N ARG A 243 -32.45 -16.27 -5.66
CA ARG A 243 -33.51 -15.36 -6.07
C ARG A 243 -32.98 -14.42 -7.16
N PRO A 244 -33.75 -14.22 -8.25
CA PRO A 244 -33.35 -13.34 -9.34
C PRO A 244 -33.00 -11.90 -8.86
N ASP A 245 -33.68 -11.44 -7.81
CA ASP A 245 -33.48 -10.10 -7.23
C ASP A 245 -32.06 -9.86 -6.66
N ALA A 246 -31.51 -10.87 -6.01
CA ALA A 246 -30.18 -10.73 -5.43
C ALA A 246 -29.07 -10.86 -6.47
N ARG A 247 -29.25 -11.68 -7.51
CA ARG A 247 -28.36 -11.72 -8.66
C ARG A 247 -28.40 -10.40 -9.43
N GLY A 248 -29.60 -9.83 -9.60
CA GLY A 248 -29.81 -8.51 -10.20
C GLY A 248 -29.07 -7.41 -9.43
N LEU A 249 -29.21 -7.37 -8.11
CA LEU A 249 -28.52 -6.40 -7.25
C LEU A 249 -26.99 -6.54 -7.34
N THR A 250 -26.49 -7.78 -7.32
CA THR A 250 -25.05 -8.03 -7.45
C THR A 250 -24.52 -7.63 -8.82
N ALA A 251 -25.25 -7.95 -9.89
CA ALA A 251 -24.89 -7.54 -11.24
C ALA A 251 -24.88 -6.00 -11.38
N LEU A 252 -25.86 -5.33 -10.77
CA LEU A 252 -25.93 -3.87 -10.73
C LEU A 252 -24.73 -3.28 -9.97
N MET A 253 -24.39 -3.81 -8.79
CA MET A 253 -23.21 -3.37 -8.04
C MET A 253 -21.90 -3.58 -8.83
N ALA A 254 -21.73 -4.74 -9.47
CA ALA A 254 -20.59 -5.01 -10.31
C ALA A 254 -20.52 -4.05 -11.51
N ALA A 255 -21.67 -3.78 -12.16
CA ALA A 255 -21.73 -2.82 -13.26
C ALA A 255 -21.36 -1.39 -12.83
N ILE A 256 -21.82 -0.95 -11.65
CA ILE A 256 -21.47 0.35 -11.07
C ILE A 256 -19.95 0.45 -10.82
N LEU A 257 -19.36 -0.59 -10.22
CA LEU A 257 -17.92 -0.62 -9.95
C LEU A 257 -17.08 -0.66 -11.24
N LEU A 258 -17.51 -1.44 -12.24
CA LEU A 258 -16.84 -1.48 -13.55
C LEU A 258 -16.96 -0.15 -14.30
N LEU A 259 -18.15 0.48 -14.25
CA LEU A 259 -18.36 1.80 -14.83
C LEU A 259 -17.44 2.83 -14.16
N ARG A 260 -17.34 2.78 -12.82
CA ARG A 260 -16.44 3.64 -12.06
C ARG A 260 -14.99 3.41 -12.44
N ALA A 261 -14.52 2.16 -12.42
CA ALA A 261 -13.16 1.83 -12.82
C ALA A 261 -12.86 2.27 -14.27
N GLY A 262 -13.83 2.13 -15.17
CA GLY A 262 -13.71 2.61 -16.55
C GLY A 262 -13.62 4.13 -16.67
N THR A 263 -14.39 4.87 -15.86
CA THR A 263 -14.33 6.35 -15.84
C THR A 263 -13.00 6.84 -15.27
N ASP A 264 -12.53 6.23 -14.19
CA ASP A 264 -11.24 6.60 -13.58
C ASP A 264 -10.05 6.24 -14.48
N TYR A 265 -10.10 5.06 -15.11
CA TYR A 265 -9.10 4.67 -16.13
C TYR A 265 -9.06 5.66 -17.29
N ARG A 266 -10.22 6.05 -17.82
CA ARG A 266 -10.32 6.97 -18.92
C ARG A 266 -9.80 8.36 -18.53
N ALA A 267 -10.15 8.85 -17.36
CA ALA A 267 -9.63 10.10 -16.82
C ALA A 267 -8.10 10.07 -16.67
N ALA A 268 -7.56 8.98 -16.10
CA ALA A 268 -6.11 8.80 -15.94
C ALA A 268 -5.37 8.64 -17.28
N ALA A 269 -5.98 7.97 -18.27
CA ALA A 269 -5.37 7.76 -19.59
C ALA A 269 -5.31 9.04 -20.44
N VAL A 270 -6.23 9.98 -20.19
CA VAL A 270 -6.29 11.27 -20.90
C VAL A 270 -5.52 12.37 -20.18
N ALA A 271 -5.33 12.26 -18.87
CA ALA A 271 -4.56 13.21 -18.09
C ALA A 271 -3.09 13.15 -18.52
N ALA A 272 -2.59 14.24 -19.08
CA ALA A 272 -1.16 14.41 -19.29
C ALA A 272 -0.43 14.36 -17.94
N ASN A 273 0.76 13.74 -17.92
CA ASN A 273 1.59 13.81 -16.73
C ASN A 273 1.96 15.28 -16.47
N PRO A 274 1.75 15.82 -15.26
CA PRO A 274 2.04 17.22 -14.97
C PRO A 274 3.48 17.61 -15.24
N ASN A 275 4.43 16.69 -15.13
CA ASN A 275 5.85 16.94 -15.40
C ASN A 275 6.23 16.83 -16.89
N GLN A 276 5.32 16.49 -17.79
CA GLN A 276 5.63 16.23 -19.19
C GLN A 276 6.10 17.50 -19.92
N GLY A 277 5.44 18.65 -19.70
CA GLY A 277 5.83 19.93 -20.29
C GLY A 277 7.24 20.35 -19.83
N ALA A 278 7.50 20.25 -18.55
CA ALA A 278 8.79 20.54 -17.94
C ALA A 278 9.92 19.64 -18.47
N ALA A 279 9.68 18.34 -18.57
CA ALA A 279 10.64 17.36 -19.09
C ALA A 279 10.96 17.64 -20.58
N GLN A 280 9.95 17.92 -21.41
CA GLN A 280 10.13 18.28 -22.82
C GLN A 280 10.92 19.59 -22.97
N PHE A 281 10.61 20.61 -22.17
CA PHE A 281 11.35 21.87 -22.15
C PHE A 281 12.84 21.66 -21.89
N LEU A 282 13.19 20.85 -20.90
CA LEU A 282 14.58 20.55 -20.55
C LEU A 282 15.32 19.89 -21.71
N VAL A 283 14.72 18.86 -22.31
CA VAL A 283 15.33 18.15 -23.46
C VAL A 283 15.51 19.10 -24.65
N GLN A 284 14.49 19.91 -25.00
CA GLN A 284 14.55 20.84 -26.12
C GLN A 284 15.60 21.94 -25.94
N ASN A 285 15.88 22.33 -24.69
CA ASN A 285 16.89 23.33 -24.34
C ASN A 285 18.27 22.73 -24.03
N GLY A 286 18.48 21.46 -24.35
CA GLY A 286 19.78 20.79 -24.26
C GLY A 286 20.26 20.50 -22.83
N TYR A 287 19.34 20.45 -21.86
CA TYR A 287 19.66 19.95 -20.53
C TYR A 287 19.66 18.42 -20.53
N ARG A 288 20.57 17.81 -19.77
CA ARG A 288 20.65 16.37 -19.58
C ARG A 288 20.68 15.98 -18.12
N ASP A 289 21.49 16.64 -17.34
CA ASP A 289 21.79 16.32 -15.96
C ASP A 289 21.18 17.38 -15.02
N GLY A 290 20.68 16.98 -13.87
CA GLY A 290 20.15 17.93 -12.91
C GLY A 290 19.62 17.29 -11.63
N TYR A 291 19.01 18.13 -10.82
CA TYR A 291 18.47 17.76 -9.52
C TYR A 291 16.96 17.94 -9.47
N ALA A 292 16.28 17.03 -8.76
CA ALA A 292 14.87 17.15 -8.43
C ALA A 292 14.53 16.40 -7.16
N SER A 293 13.33 16.59 -6.64
CA SER A 293 12.79 15.70 -5.62
C SER A 293 12.63 14.28 -6.17
N PHE A 294 12.50 13.31 -5.29
CA PHE A 294 12.28 11.91 -5.67
C PHE A 294 11.06 11.72 -6.59
N TRP A 295 9.97 12.42 -6.29
CA TRP A 295 8.72 12.25 -7.03
C TRP A 295 8.77 12.82 -8.45
N ASP A 296 9.51 13.91 -8.64
CA ASP A 296 9.64 14.57 -9.94
C ASP A 296 10.79 13.95 -10.76
N GLY A 297 11.94 13.70 -10.12
CA GLY A 297 13.15 13.25 -10.81
C GLY A 297 13.00 11.93 -11.54
N ASN A 298 12.51 10.90 -10.86
CA ASN A 298 12.31 9.58 -11.46
C ASN A 298 11.27 9.62 -12.59
N VAL A 299 10.21 10.42 -12.43
CA VAL A 299 9.18 10.60 -13.45
C VAL A 299 9.73 11.31 -14.68
N MET A 300 10.54 12.38 -14.53
CA MET A 300 11.17 13.07 -15.64
C MET A 300 12.13 12.18 -16.42
N THR A 301 12.91 11.35 -15.73
CA THR A 301 13.77 10.36 -16.38
C THR A 301 12.94 9.37 -17.19
N GLU A 302 11.83 8.87 -16.66
CA GLU A 302 10.93 7.93 -17.35
C GLU A 302 10.25 8.58 -18.57
N LEU A 303 9.73 9.81 -18.43
CA LEU A 303 9.05 10.55 -19.50
C LEU A 303 9.95 10.90 -20.69
N THR A 304 11.26 10.82 -20.51
CA THR A 304 12.27 11.16 -21.53
C THR A 304 13.10 9.97 -21.97
N ASP A 305 12.65 8.74 -21.67
CA ASP A 305 13.36 7.48 -21.98
C ASP A 305 14.83 7.53 -21.53
N GLY A 306 15.09 8.10 -20.35
CA GLY A 306 16.44 8.24 -19.80
C GLY A 306 17.31 9.34 -20.44
N THR A 307 16.76 10.22 -21.28
CA THR A 307 17.49 11.36 -21.81
C THR A 307 17.86 12.35 -20.71
N LEU A 308 16.94 12.60 -19.78
CA LEU A 308 17.21 13.32 -18.55
C LEU A 308 17.73 12.36 -17.48
N ASN A 309 18.86 12.72 -16.91
CA ASN A 309 19.52 12.00 -15.85
C ASN A 309 19.42 12.84 -14.56
N VAL A 310 18.62 12.38 -13.61
CA VAL A 310 18.21 13.22 -12.49
C VAL A 310 18.70 12.66 -11.17
N TRP A 311 19.47 13.47 -10.44
CA TRP A 311 19.89 13.21 -9.06
C TRP A 311 18.73 13.55 -8.13
N THR A 312 18.22 12.54 -7.43
CA THR A 312 17.09 12.74 -6.51
C THR A 312 17.59 13.24 -5.16
N LEU A 313 16.90 14.27 -4.66
CA LEU A 313 17.20 14.92 -3.39
C LEU A 313 16.12 14.66 -2.36
N THR A 314 16.52 14.69 -1.10
CA THR A 314 15.59 14.83 0.02
C THR A 314 15.16 16.31 0.09
N PRO A 315 13.86 16.60 0.18
CA PRO A 315 13.35 17.98 0.20
C PRO A 315 13.58 18.63 1.59
N ASN A 316 14.84 18.91 1.91
CA ASN A 316 15.26 19.58 3.13
C ASN A 316 15.76 21.01 2.79
N SER A 317 15.89 21.88 3.81
CA SER A 317 16.48 23.21 3.67
C SER A 317 17.93 23.17 3.17
N VAL A 318 18.66 22.12 3.48
CA VAL A 318 19.95 21.75 2.87
C VAL A 318 19.69 20.50 2.05
N PRO A 319 19.82 20.54 0.73
CA PRO A 319 19.56 19.37 -0.11
C PRO A 319 20.61 18.29 0.13
N GLU A 320 20.15 17.10 0.39
CA GLU A 320 20.96 15.90 0.50
C GLU A 320 20.55 14.90 -0.56
N LEU A 321 21.52 14.19 -1.12
CA LEU A 321 21.21 13.09 -2.05
C LEU A 321 20.38 12.02 -1.35
N ARG A 322 19.34 11.60 -2.01
CA ARG A 322 18.47 10.53 -1.53
C ARG A 322 18.93 9.19 -2.13
N PRO A 323 19.51 8.30 -1.33
CA PRO A 323 20.05 7.03 -1.88
C PRO A 323 18.96 6.08 -2.39
N TRP A 324 17.75 6.22 -1.90
CA TRP A 324 16.65 5.31 -2.22
C TRP A 324 16.22 5.42 -3.68
N LEU A 325 16.21 4.28 -4.37
CA LEU A 325 15.86 4.15 -5.79
C LEU A 325 16.66 5.10 -6.70
N GLN A 326 17.88 5.42 -6.32
CA GLN A 326 18.81 6.23 -7.09
C GLN A 326 19.91 5.37 -7.71
N VAL A 327 20.37 5.74 -8.88
CA VAL A 327 21.50 5.09 -9.54
C VAL A 327 22.77 5.27 -8.69
N THR A 328 23.51 4.19 -8.45
CA THR A 328 24.67 4.22 -7.54
C THR A 328 25.74 5.24 -7.96
N SER A 329 25.94 5.47 -9.28
CA SER A 329 26.86 6.48 -9.78
C SER A 329 26.50 7.89 -9.35
N HIS A 330 25.19 8.19 -9.15
CA HIS A 330 24.75 9.49 -8.66
C HIS A 330 25.16 9.77 -7.22
N LEU A 331 25.42 8.73 -6.43
CA LEU A 331 25.93 8.89 -5.08
C LEU A 331 27.44 9.18 -5.02
N GLN A 332 28.14 9.00 -6.15
CA GLN A 332 29.60 9.12 -6.23
C GLN A 332 30.06 10.34 -7.02
N THR A 333 29.25 10.80 -7.99
CA THR A 333 29.62 11.88 -8.89
C THR A 333 28.49 12.88 -9.05
N PRO A 334 28.77 14.19 -9.01
CA PRO A 334 27.77 15.22 -9.29
C PRO A 334 27.37 15.23 -10.77
N PRO A 335 26.22 15.85 -11.12
CA PRO A 335 25.86 16.10 -12.52
C PRO A 335 26.91 16.95 -13.22
N GLN A 336 27.05 16.75 -14.53
CA GLN A 336 28.11 17.36 -15.34
C GLN A 336 27.57 18.39 -16.32
N GLY A 337 28.36 19.42 -16.61
CA GLY A 337 28.05 20.46 -17.59
C GLY A 337 26.89 21.35 -17.15
N LYS A 338 26.08 21.77 -18.10
CA LYS A 338 24.89 22.59 -17.88
C LYS A 338 23.83 21.78 -17.14
N ILE A 339 23.42 22.22 -15.98
CA ILE A 339 22.49 21.49 -15.11
C ILE A 339 21.20 22.24 -14.87
N PHE A 340 20.18 21.51 -14.47
CA PHE A 340 18.90 22.05 -14.02
C PHE A 340 18.60 21.65 -12.55
N PHE A 341 17.74 22.43 -11.92
CA PHE A 341 17.21 22.13 -10.59
C PHE A 341 15.70 22.31 -10.61
N VAL A 342 14.96 21.26 -10.31
CA VAL A 342 13.48 21.26 -10.30
C VAL A 342 12.97 21.35 -8.89
N ILE A 343 12.08 22.31 -8.65
CA ILE A 343 11.34 22.47 -7.40
C ILE A 343 9.85 22.29 -7.67
N SER A 344 9.25 21.29 -7.05
CA SER A 344 7.81 21.07 -7.08
C SER A 344 7.10 22.17 -6.29
N LYS A 345 6.15 22.86 -6.91
CA LYS A 345 5.32 23.85 -6.22
C LYS A 345 4.47 23.25 -5.13
N TRP A 346 4.04 22.00 -5.32
CA TRP A 346 3.29 21.28 -4.31
C TRP A 346 4.13 20.96 -3.08
N GLU A 347 5.41 20.59 -3.25
CA GLU A 347 6.33 20.35 -2.14
C GLU A 347 6.78 21.65 -1.47
N ALA A 348 7.03 22.69 -2.25
CA ALA A 348 7.55 23.96 -1.75
C ALA A 348 6.50 24.81 -1.02
N TYR A 349 5.28 24.85 -1.56
CA TYR A 349 4.23 25.78 -1.09
C TYR A 349 3.01 25.05 -0.53
N GLY A 350 3.02 23.73 -0.48
CA GLY A 350 1.97 22.91 0.18
C GLY A 350 2.12 22.94 1.71
N GLU A 351 1.02 22.71 2.41
CA GLU A 351 0.95 22.76 3.89
C GLU A 351 1.91 21.79 4.63
N ARG A 352 2.58 20.91 3.90
CA ARG A 352 3.27 19.76 4.49
C ARG A 352 4.79 19.84 4.59
N GLN A 353 5.46 20.81 3.92
CA GLN A 353 6.94 20.84 3.91
C GLN A 353 7.53 22.27 3.93
N PRO A 354 7.57 22.94 5.09
CA PRO A 354 8.14 24.29 5.21
C PRO A 354 9.64 24.36 4.85
N THR A 355 10.35 23.24 4.89
CA THR A 355 11.78 23.17 4.54
C THR A 355 12.04 23.29 3.03
N THR A 356 11.16 22.77 2.19
CA THR A 356 11.28 22.90 0.72
C THR A 356 10.97 24.33 0.25
N GLN A 357 10.10 25.04 0.97
CA GLN A 357 9.87 26.46 0.73
C GLN A 357 11.14 27.29 0.93
N ALA A 358 11.86 27.07 2.03
CA ALA A 358 13.12 27.77 2.27
C ALA A 358 14.16 27.53 1.17
N LEU A 359 14.18 26.32 0.60
CA LEU A 359 15.01 25.99 -0.58
C LEU A 359 14.56 26.77 -1.81
N ALA A 360 13.25 26.82 -2.07
CA ALA A 360 12.68 27.55 -3.19
C ALA A 360 12.96 29.06 -3.12
N ASP A 361 12.88 29.62 -1.91
CA ASP A 361 13.14 31.03 -1.62
C ASP A 361 14.64 31.38 -1.73
N ALA A 362 15.52 30.39 -1.56
CA ALA A 362 16.98 30.58 -1.71
C ALA A 362 17.44 30.52 -3.18
N MET A 363 16.60 30.10 -4.12
CA MET A 363 16.96 30.04 -5.55
C MET A 363 17.00 31.44 -6.17
N PRO A 364 18.07 31.77 -6.91
CA PRO A 364 18.19 33.08 -7.55
C PRO A 364 17.15 33.24 -8.69
N GLU A 365 16.46 34.38 -8.70
CA GLU A 365 15.39 34.64 -9.67
C GLU A 365 15.91 34.68 -11.12
N ASP A 366 17.12 35.13 -11.34
CA ASP A 366 17.78 35.19 -12.65
C ASP A 366 18.16 33.82 -13.21
N ALA A 367 18.19 32.79 -12.37
CA ALA A 367 18.37 31.41 -12.78
C ALA A 367 17.07 30.69 -13.19
N LEU A 368 15.90 31.29 -12.99
CA LEU A 368 14.62 30.70 -13.37
C LEU A 368 14.51 30.60 -14.90
N ILE A 369 14.39 29.39 -15.44
CA ILE A 369 14.32 29.12 -16.86
C ILE A 369 12.97 28.60 -17.34
N TYR A 370 12.15 28.06 -16.42
CA TYR A 370 10.83 27.53 -16.70
C TYR A 370 9.96 27.55 -15.46
N GLU A 371 8.68 27.87 -15.65
CA GLU A 371 7.67 27.79 -14.60
C GLU A 371 6.32 27.41 -15.19
N ASP A 372 5.61 26.50 -14.56
CA ASP A 372 4.21 26.17 -14.83
C ASP A 372 3.41 26.05 -13.52
N GLU A 373 2.22 25.44 -13.57
CA GLU A 373 1.37 25.23 -12.38
C GLU A 373 1.98 24.25 -11.37
N THR A 374 2.89 23.38 -11.80
CA THR A 374 3.39 22.26 -11.01
C THR A 374 4.81 22.43 -10.51
N VAL A 375 5.70 23.00 -11.35
CA VAL A 375 7.12 23.12 -11.04
C VAL A 375 7.70 24.47 -11.38
N LYS A 376 8.83 24.80 -10.70
CA LYS A 376 9.80 25.81 -11.11
C LYS A 376 11.11 25.10 -11.47
N ILE A 377 11.75 25.50 -12.57
CA ILE A 377 13.04 24.96 -12.98
C ILE A 377 14.06 26.09 -13.08
N TYR A 378 15.18 25.89 -12.41
CA TYR A 378 16.33 26.77 -12.41
C TYR A 378 17.46 26.16 -13.22
N GLY A 379 18.15 26.96 -14.03
CA GLY A 379 19.26 26.52 -14.89
C GLY A 379 20.58 27.11 -14.47
N PHE A 380 21.63 26.28 -14.44
CA PHE A 380 22.97 26.70 -14.04
C PHE A 380 24.00 26.17 -15.04
N ALA A 381 25.11 26.89 -15.18
CA ALA A 381 26.19 26.51 -16.08
C ALA A 381 26.92 25.23 -15.59
N SER A 382 26.93 24.99 -14.29
CA SER A 382 27.55 23.79 -13.69
C SER A 382 26.97 23.54 -12.28
N ASP A 383 27.23 22.37 -11.73
CA ASP A 383 26.94 22.01 -10.33
C ASP A 383 27.60 22.99 -9.35
N GLU A 384 28.85 23.37 -9.60
CA GLU A 384 29.57 24.35 -8.79
C GLU A 384 28.90 25.73 -8.80
N ALA A 385 28.47 26.21 -9.98
CA ALA A 385 27.77 27.48 -10.10
C ALA A 385 26.45 27.48 -9.33
N MET A 386 25.69 26.37 -9.38
CA MET A 386 24.48 26.21 -8.58
C MET A 386 24.78 26.29 -7.09
N ARG A 387 25.78 25.57 -6.61
CA ARG A 387 26.14 25.51 -5.17
C ARG A 387 26.56 26.87 -4.66
N GLN A 388 27.33 27.60 -5.43
CA GLN A 388 27.76 28.98 -5.10
C GLN A 388 26.57 29.91 -5.03
N ALA A 389 25.64 29.86 -6.01
CA ALA A 389 24.45 30.70 -6.05
C ALA A 389 23.46 30.41 -4.92
N CYS A 390 23.28 29.15 -4.54
CA CYS A 390 22.28 28.71 -3.59
C CYS A 390 22.84 28.49 -2.16
N GLY A 391 24.15 28.63 -1.96
CA GLY A 391 24.80 28.42 -0.65
C GLY A 391 24.80 26.95 -0.19
N PHE A 392 24.71 26.00 -1.11
CA PHE A 392 24.69 24.57 -0.78
C PHE A 392 26.09 24.04 -0.48
N ALA A 393 26.16 23.06 0.43
CA ALA A 393 27.39 22.36 0.74
C ALA A 393 27.93 21.63 -0.50
N ALA A 394 29.24 21.40 -0.55
CA ALA A 394 29.84 20.60 -1.59
C ALA A 394 29.20 19.19 -1.65
N PHE A 395 29.23 18.60 -2.85
CA PHE A 395 28.82 17.21 -3.05
C PHE A 395 29.60 16.33 -2.06
N PRO A 396 28.94 15.37 -1.37
CA PRO A 396 29.60 14.56 -0.35
C PRO A 396 30.73 13.71 -0.89
#